data_e81c442cbb5b62ad53a3aaeb272cce28
#
_entry.id   e81c442cbb5b62ad53a3aaeb272cce28
#
_cell.length_a   1.000
_cell.length_b   1.000
_cell.length_c   1.000
_cell.angle_alpha   90.00
_cell.angle_beta   90.00
_cell.angle_gamma   90.00
#
_symmetry.space_group_name_H-M   'P 1'
#
loop_
_entity.id
_entity.type
_entity.pdbx_description
1 polymer ?
#
loop_
_entity_poly.entity_id
_entity_poly.type
_entity_poly.pdbx_seq_one_letter_code
_entity_poly.pdbx_strand_id
1 'polypeptide(L)'
;NFRSFMRIIGCIVEDHNLWFVLIAAIMCVAGSMVSATLFRRTMAEEGPAWVHWCFLSAVTAGAATWATHFIAMLGYQTTAPVSLDGVLTVISALIAAGGIGLGLVLASSTSARIAVLGGGATIGFAISAMHYVGMFAYRVDGIVSWDWRYVLASLAIAMVCAGSAIHLLRDQDNGHRVWQAGMLLALAIIGLHFSGMAAFSV
;
A
#
# COMPACT_ATOMS: atom_id res chain seq x y z
N ASN A 1 11.24 -18.83 7.64
CA ASN A 1 10.72 -20.13 7.20
C ASN A 1 10.90 -20.25 5.69
N PHE A 2 11.80 -21.13 5.22
CA PHE A 2 12.14 -21.31 3.81
C PHE A 2 10.90 -21.64 2.94
N ARG A 3 9.98 -22.47 3.44
CA ARG A 3 8.73 -22.82 2.74
C ARG A 3 7.83 -21.61 2.49
N SER A 4 7.73 -20.68 3.44
CA SER A 4 6.92 -19.47 3.28
C SER A 4 7.50 -18.52 2.24
N PHE A 5 8.83 -18.39 2.20
CA PHE A 5 9.52 -17.59 1.21
C PHE A 5 9.34 -18.17 -0.21
N MET A 6 9.47 -19.50 -0.37
CA MET A 6 9.25 -20.17 -1.65
C MET A 6 7.82 -20.03 -2.16
N ARG A 7 6.81 -19.99 -1.26
CA ARG A 7 5.42 -19.75 -1.64
C ARG A 7 5.19 -18.34 -2.21
N ILE A 8 5.82 -17.32 -1.62
CA ILE A 8 5.74 -15.94 -2.13
C ILE A 8 6.42 -15.84 -3.50
N ILE A 9 7.60 -16.46 -3.68
CA ILE A 9 8.29 -16.48 -4.99
C ILE A 9 7.46 -17.23 -6.03
N GLY A 10 6.89 -18.37 -5.69
CA GLY A 10 6.01 -19.13 -6.57
C GLY A 10 4.82 -18.26 -7.03
N CYS A 11 4.16 -17.57 -6.11
CA CYS A 11 3.08 -16.66 -6.42
C CYS A 11 3.51 -15.56 -7.42
N ILE A 12 4.72 -15.00 -7.29
CA ILE A 12 5.21 -13.96 -8.22
C ILE A 12 5.51 -14.54 -9.61
N VAL A 13 6.16 -15.72 -9.68
CA VAL A 13 6.73 -16.24 -10.93
C VAL A 13 5.75 -17.14 -11.68
N GLU A 14 4.95 -17.92 -10.95
CA GLU A 14 4.05 -18.93 -11.50
C GLU A 14 2.61 -18.44 -11.65
N ASP A 15 2.13 -17.64 -10.67
CA ASP A 15 0.73 -17.22 -10.63
C ASP A 15 0.50 -15.84 -11.28
N HIS A 16 1.56 -15.10 -11.67
CA HIS A 16 1.43 -13.78 -12.29
C HIS A 16 2.13 -13.69 -13.65
N ASN A 17 1.52 -12.93 -14.56
CA ASN A 17 2.18 -12.50 -15.78
C ASN A 17 3.24 -11.44 -15.44
N LEU A 18 4.52 -11.76 -15.70
CA LEU A 18 5.66 -10.93 -15.32
C LEU A 18 5.65 -9.52 -15.93
N TRP A 19 5.00 -9.32 -17.08
CA TRP A 19 4.85 -7.98 -17.67
C TRP A 19 3.99 -7.06 -16.82
N PHE A 20 2.85 -7.58 -16.30
CA PHE A 20 2.01 -6.81 -15.38
C PHE A 20 2.70 -6.58 -14.04
N VAL A 21 3.46 -7.54 -13.54
CA VAL A 21 4.29 -7.38 -12.33
C VAL A 21 5.32 -6.26 -12.53
N LEU A 22 5.99 -6.22 -13.69
CA LEU A 22 6.95 -5.17 -14.00
C LEU A 22 6.30 -3.78 -14.06
N ILE A 23 5.16 -3.66 -14.76
CA ILE A 23 4.42 -2.39 -14.85
C ILE A 23 3.93 -1.96 -13.47
N ALA A 24 3.38 -2.88 -12.67
CA ALA A 24 2.96 -2.61 -11.30
C ALA A 24 4.14 -2.16 -10.42
N ALA A 25 5.32 -2.78 -10.56
CA ALA A 25 6.52 -2.40 -9.82
C ALA A 25 7.00 -1.00 -10.17
N ILE A 26 7.02 -0.64 -11.47
CA ILE A 26 7.36 0.71 -11.93
C ILE A 26 6.38 1.74 -11.35
N MET A 27 5.07 1.47 -11.47
CA MET A 27 4.02 2.34 -10.90
C MET A 27 4.16 2.47 -9.39
N CYS A 28 4.45 1.37 -8.70
CA CYS A 28 4.64 1.35 -7.25
C CYS A 28 5.82 2.23 -6.83
N VAL A 29 6.98 2.04 -7.44
CA VAL A 29 8.19 2.83 -7.10
C VAL A 29 7.99 4.30 -7.44
N ALA A 30 7.52 4.62 -8.64
CA ALA A 30 7.27 6.00 -9.06
C ALA A 30 6.21 6.68 -8.15
N GLY A 31 5.08 6.01 -7.92
CA GLY A 31 4.01 6.51 -7.06
C GLY A 31 4.47 6.70 -5.61
N SER A 32 5.28 5.78 -5.07
CA SER A 32 5.84 5.88 -3.72
C SER A 32 6.83 7.04 -3.59
N MET A 33 7.65 7.31 -4.61
CA MET A 33 8.58 8.45 -4.61
C MET A 33 7.83 9.79 -4.64
N VAL A 34 6.80 9.90 -5.49
CA VAL A 34 5.93 11.08 -5.53
C VAL A 34 5.22 11.24 -4.18
N SER A 35 4.65 10.15 -3.64
CA SER A 35 3.96 10.17 -2.33
C SER A 35 4.89 10.61 -1.20
N ALA A 36 6.11 10.10 -1.13
CA ALA A 36 7.09 10.50 -0.12
C ALA A 36 7.42 12.00 -0.22
N THR A 37 7.54 12.52 -1.43
CA THR A 37 7.79 13.95 -1.67
C THR A 37 6.62 14.81 -1.20
N LEU A 38 5.39 14.40 -1.54
CA LEU A 38 4.17 15.10 -1.13
C LEU A 38 3.94 15.00 0.39
N PHE A 39 4.19 13.83 1.00
CA PHE A 39 4.08 13.65 2.46
C PHE A 39 5.05 14.57 3.20
N ARG A 40 6.31 14.64 2.74
CA ARG A 40 7.27 15.59 3.31
C ARG A 40 6.78 17.02 3.21
N ARG A 41 6.23 17.41 2.05
CA ARG A 41 5.66 18.75 1.87
C ARG A 41 4.50 19.01 2.81
N THR A 42 3.56 18.06 2.93
CA THR A 42 2.43 18.16 3.88
C THR A 42 2.92 18.37 5.31
N MET A 43 3.95 17.64 5.73
CA MET A 43 4.47 17.71 7.10
C MET A 43 5.27 19.00 7.40
N ALA A 44 5.67 19.75 6.36
CA ALA A 44 6.38 21.02 6.47
C ALA A 44 5.45 22.25 6.43
N GLU A 45 4.19 22.08 6.05
CA GLU A 45 3.23 23.16 5.89
C GLU A 45 2.32 23.31 7.11
N GLU A 46 1.77 24.51 7.28
CA GLU A 46 0.80 24.85 8.33
C GLU A 46 -0.39 25.62 7.74
N GLY A 47 -1.45 25.71 8.52
CA GLY A 47 -2.64 26.50 8.16
C GLY A 47 -3.37 25.98 6.91
N PRO A 48 -3.98 26.85 6.09
CA PRO A 48 -4.75 26.44 4.91
C PRO A 48 -3.95 25.68 3.86
N ALA A 49 -2.66 25.99 3.70
CA ALA A 49 -1.77 25.30 2.77
C ALA A 49 -1.60 23.82 3.13
N TRP A 50 -1.54 23.51 4.42
CA TRP A 50 -1.49 22.12 4.91
C TRP A 50 -2.68 21.29 4.43
N VAL A 51 -3.89 21.83 4.48
CA VAL A 51 -5.11 21.12 4.04
C VAL A 51 -5.03 20.73 2.57
N HIS A 52 -4.58 21.65 1.70
CA HIS A 52 -4.43 21.38 0.26
C HIS A 52 -3.37 20.32 0.01
N TRP A 53 -2.22 20.39 0.66
CA TRP A 53 -1.15 19.40 0.52
C TRP A 53 -1.55 18.05 1.10
N CYS A 54 -2.28 18.02 2.21
CA CYS A 54 -2.79 16.80 2.80
C CYS A 54 -3.78 16.09 1.83
N PHE A 55 -4.71 16.84 1.26
CA PHE A 55 -5.67 16.32 0.29
C PHE A 55 -4.96 15.78 -0.97
N LEU A 56 -4.06 16.58 -1.56
CA LEU A 56 -3.30 16.18 -2.74
C LEU A 56 -2.45 14.92 -2.47
N SER A 57 -1.79 14.86 -1.32
CA SER A 57 -1.00 13.70 -0.88
C SER A 57 -1.86 12.46 -0.74
N ALA A 58 -3.02 12.58 -0.08
CA ALA A 58 -3.93 11.47 0.18
C ALA A 58 -4.49 10.89 -1.13
N VAL A 59 -4.95 11.76 -2.04
CA VAL A 59 -5.50 11.33 -3.34
C VAL A 59 -4.42 10.71 -4.22
N THR A 60 -3.24 11.34 -4.31
CA THR A 60 -2.14 10.84 -5.16
C THR A 60 -1.62 9.50 -4.66
N ALA A 61 -1.34 9.39 -3.36
CA ALA A 61 -0.85 8.14 -2.78
C ALA A 61 -1.90 7.03 -2.81
N GLY A 62 -3.17 7.38 -2.55
CA GLY A 62 -4.28 6.44 -2.65
C GLY A 62 -4.45 5.90 -4.06
N ALA A 63 -4.46 6.78 -5.05
CA ALA A 63 -4.58 6.40 -6.47
C ALA A 63 -3.39 5.56 -6.93
N ALA A 64 -2.16 5.93 -6.58
CA ALA A 64 -0.97 5.17 -6.93
C ALA A 64 -0.98 3.76 -6.33
N THR A 65 -1.33 3.64 -5.05
CA THR A 65 -1.41 2.35 -4.36
C THR A 65 -2.51 1.47 -4.95
N TRP A 66 -3.69 2.05 -5.18
CA TRP A 66 -4.83 1.37 -5.79
C TRP A 66 -4.50 0.91 -7.22
N ALA A 67 -3.94 1.78 -8.07
CA ALA A 67 -3.54 1.42 -9.43
C ALA A 67 -2.49 0.29 -9.44
N THR A 68 -1.48 0.37 -8.57
CA THR A 68 -0.47 -0.68 -8.43
C THR A 68 -1.11 -2.03 -8.10
N HIS A 69 -2.04 -2.07 -7.14
CA HIS A 69 -2.74 -3.30 -6.75
C HIS A 69 -3.53 -3.89 -7.93
N PHE A 70 -4.36 -3.09 -8.60
CA PHE A 70 -5.21 -3.61 -9.68
C PHE A 70 -4.42 -3.95 -10.94
N ILE A 71 -3.32 -3.25 -11.27
CA ILE A 71 -2.42 -3.65 -12.36
C ILE A 71 -1.79 -5.01 -12.06
N ALA A 72 -1.35 -5.24 -10.83
CA ALA A 72 -0.82 -6.54 -10.42
C ALA A 72 -1.91 -7.63 -10.50
N MET A 73 -3.15 -7.33 -10.06
CA MET A 73 -4.30 -8.25 -10.14
C MET A 73 -4.70 -8.58 -11.58
N LEU A 74 -4.54 -7.66 -12.54
CA LEU A 74 -4.74 -7.96 -13.96
C LEU A 74 -3.72 -8.98 -14.49
N GLY A 75 -2.57 -9.08 -13.84
CA GLY A 75 -1.55 -10.07 -14.14
C GLY A 75 -1.78 -11.42 -13.48
N TYR A 76 -2.66 -11.52 -12.48
CA TYR A 76 -2.90 -12.77 -11.75
C TYR A 76 -3.61 -13.79 -12.63
N GLN A 77 -3.02 -14.98 -12.75
CA GLN A 77 -3.50 -16.06 -13.60
C GLN A 77 -4.25 -17.10 -12.76
N THR A 78 -5.51 -17.32 -13.07
CA THR A 78 -6.34 -18.36 -12.48
C THR A 78 -7.04 -19.14 -13.58
N THR A 79 -7.29 -20.42 -13.35
CA THR A 79 -8.05 -21.29 -14.26
C THR A 79 -9.55 -21.05 -14.18
N ALA A 80 -10.03 -20.44 -13.11
CA ALA A 80 -11.45 -20.15 -12.90
C ALA A 80 -11.85 -18.80 -13.55
N PRO A 81 -13.11 -18.66 -14.01
CA PRO A 81 -13.64 -17.39 -14.50
C PRO A 81 -13.57 -16.30 -13.42
N VAL A 82 -13.17 -15.09 -13.83
CA VAL A 82 -12.99 -13.95 -12.94
C VAL A 82 -13.90 -12.80 -13.37
N SER A 83 -14.48 -12.12 -12.40
CA SER A 83 -15.18 -10.85 -12.59
C SER A 83 -14.75 -9.83 -11.56
N LEU A 84 -14.83 -8.54 -11.89
CA LEU A 84 -14.53 -7.44 -10.97
C LEU A 84 -15.82 -6.75 -10.52
N ASP A 85 -16.00 -6.66 -9.20
CA ASP A 85 -17.09 -5.89 -8.61
C ASP A 85 -16.72 -4.40 -8.61
N GLY A 86 -17.38 -3.61 -9.47
CA GLY A 86 -17.09 -2.19 -9.65
C GLY A 86 -17.32 -1.37 -8.38
N VAL A 87 -18.31 -1.74 -7.55
CA VAL A 87 -18.61 -1.00 -6.31
C VAL A 87 -17.49 -1.20 -5.29
N LEU A 88 -17.07 -2.44 -5.04
CA LEU A 88 -15.96 -2.73 -4.13
C LEU A 88 -14.64 -2.15 -4.64
N THR A 89 -14.43 -2.12 -5.96
CA THR A 89 -13.26 -1.49 -6.59
C THR A 89 -13.18 0.00 -6.26
N VAL A 90 -14.30 0.74 -6.39
CA VAL A 90 -14.36 2.17 -6.03
C VAL A 90 -14.22 2.37 -4.52
N ILE A 91 -14.89 1.55 -3.71
CA ILE A 91 -14.78 1.60 -2.24
C ILE A 91 -13.33 1.41 -1.81
N SER A 92 -12.59 0.47 -2.41
CA SER A 92 -11.19 0.25 -2.09
C SER A 92 -10.32 1.48 -2.37
N ALA A 93 -10.57 2.21 -3.47
CA ALA A 93 -9.87 3.47 -3.78
C ALA A 93 -10.16 4.56 -2.74
N LEU A 94 -11.42 4.69 -2.31
CA LEU A 94 -11.81 5.65 -1.27
C LEU A 94 -11.19 5.31 0.10
N ILE A 95 -11.10 4.02 0.45
CA ILE A 95 -10.41 3.56 1.65
C ILE A 95 -8.94 3.94 1.61
N ALA A 96 -8.27 3.74 0.47
CA ALA A 96 -6.86 4.13 0.31
C ALA A 96 -6.69 5.64 0.52
N ALA A 97 -7.40 6.47 -0.23
CA ALA A 97 -7.26 7.92 -0.14
C ALA A 97 -7.66 8.46 1.23
N GLY A 98 -8.83 8.05 1.74
CA GLY A 98 -9.34 8.51 3.04
C GLY A 98 -8.47 8.07 4.22
N GLY A 99 -8.03 6.81 4.23
CA GLY A 99 -7.18 6.27 5.28
C GLY A 99 -5.77 6.83 5.28
N ILE A 100 -5.18 7.08 4.09
CA ILE A 100 -3.89 7.77 3.97
C ILE A 100 -4.03 9.22 4.47
N GLY A 101 -5.10 9.92 4.09
CA GLY A 101 -5.39 11.26 4.60
C GLY A 101 -5.50 11.29 6.11
N LEU A 102 -6.25 10.35 6.71
CA LEU A 102 -6.36 10.22 8.16
C LEU A 102 -4.99 9.98 8.82
N GLY A 103 -4.17 9.09 8.25
CA GLY A 103 -2.83 8.83 8.74
C GLY A 103 -1.92 10.05 8.70
N LEU A 104 -2.02 10.89 7.64
CA LEU A 104 -1.29 12.15 7.53
C LEU A 104 -1.76 13.18 8.57
N VAL A 105 -3.08 13.28 8.79
CA VAL A 105 -3.64 14.13 9.85
C VAL A 105 -3.07 13.73 11.21
N LEU A 106 -3.07 12.44 11.54
CA LEU A 106 -2.53 11.93 12.79
C LEU A 106 -1.02 12.18 12.90
N ALA A 107 -0.26 11.95 11.83
CA ALA A 107 1.18 12.16 11.81
C ALA A 107 1.58 13.64 11.97
N SER A 108 0.73 14.56 11.50
CA SER A 108 0.96 16.02 11.56
C SER A 108 0.38 16.69 12.82
N SER A 109 -0.48 15.99 13.57
CA SER A 109 -1.22 16.59 14.70
C SER A 109 -0.33 17.04 15.86
N THR A 110 0.82 16.42 16.04
CA THR A 110 1.78 16.76 17.10
C THR A 110 3.19 16.31 16.74
N SER A 111 4.18 16.93 17.37
CA SER A 111 5.58 16.52 17.22
C SER A 111 5.93 15.22 17.98
N ALA A 112 5.01 14.65 18.75
CA ALA A 112 5.24 13.44 19.50
C ALA A 112 5.55 12.24 18.58
N ARG A 113 6.62 11.52 18.87
CA ARG A 113 7.07 10.36 18.08
C ARG A 113 5.96 9.30 17.90
N ILE A 114 5.15 9.11 18.93
CA ILE A 114 4.05 8.12 18.92
C ILE A 114 2.95 8.51 17.91
N ALA A 115 2.65 9.80 17.75
CA ALA A 115 1.66 10.27 16.78
C ALA A 115 2.14 10.05 15.34
N VAL A 116 3.43 10.28 15.10
CA VAL A 116 4.05 10.06 13.78
C VAL A 116 4.06 8.59 13.41
N LEU A 117 4.49 7.73 14.32
CA LEU A 117 4.46 6.27 14.11
C LEU A 117 3.03 5.75 14.00
N GLY A 118 2.12 6.26 14.81
CA GLY A 118 0.69 5.92 14.76
C GLY A 118 0.04 6.34 13.45
N GLY A 119 0.32 7.56 12.98
CA GLY A 119 -0.15 8.04 11.66
C GLY A 119 0.39 7.21 10.51
N GLY A 120 1.69 6.87 10.54
CA GLY A 120 2.30 5.99 9.56
C GLY A 120 1.74 4.55 9.60
N ALA A 121 1.49 4.01 10.79
CA ALA A 121 0.81 2.73 10.95
C ALA A 121 -0.63 2.76 10.41
N THR A 122 -1.34 3.88 10.60
CA THR A 122 -2.68 4.09 10.00
C THR A 122 -2.62 4.09 8.47
N ILE A 123 -1.59 4.70 7.86
CA ILE A 123 -1.36 4.63 6.42
C ILE A 123 -1.15 3.17 5.98
N GLY A 124 -0.28 2.42 6.67
CA GLY A 124 -0.06 1.00 6.37
C GLY A 124 -1.32 0.15 6.53
N PHE A 125 -2.14 0.43 7.53
CA PHE A 125 -3.44 -0.21 7.70
C PHE A 125 -4.41 0.12 6.56
N ALA A 126 -4.46 1.39 6.10
CA ALA A 126 -5.30 1.81 4.98
C ALA A 126 -4.90 1.12 3.67
N ILE A 127 -3.59 1.00 3.39
CA ILE A 127 -3.06 0.24 2.25
C ILE A 127 -3.52 -1.22 2.33
N SER A 128 -3.47 -1.82 3.53
CA SER A 128 -3.92 -3.19 3.75
C SER A 128 -5.43 -3.34 3.57
N ALA A 129 -6.23 -2.43 4.13
CA ALA A 129 -7.67 -2.43 3.97
C ALA A 129 -8.09 -2.29 2.51
N MET A 130 -7.43 -1.39 1.75
CA MET A 130 -7.62 -1.26 0.32
C MET A 130 -7.32 -2.57 -0.41
N HIS A 131 -6.18 -3.23 -0.09
CA HIS A 131 -5.78 -4.49 -0.72
C HIS A 131 -6.83 -5.57 -0.50
N TYR A 132 -7.25 -5.81 0.75
CA TYR A 132 -8.20 -6.88 1.04
C TYR A 132 -9.61 -6.59 0.51
N VAL A 133 -10.08 -5.33 0.54
CA VAL A 133 -11.34 -4.94 -0.13
C VAL A 133 -11.21 -5.12 -1.64
N GLY A 134 -10.06 -4.77 -2.23
CA GLY A 134 -9.74 -5.03 -3.63
C GLY A 134 -9.73 -6.52 -3.98
N MET A 135 -9.21 -7.38 -3.08
CA MET A 135 -9.30 -8.83 -3.22
C MET A 135 -10.74 -9.35 -3.16
N PHE A 136 -11.59 -8.78 -2.32
CA PHE A 136 -13.03 -9.10 -2.31
C PHE A 136 -13.76 -8.60 -3.57
N ALA A 137 -13.25 -7.54 -4.20
CA ALA A 137 -13.76 -7.09 -5.50
C ALA A 137 -13.41 -8.07 -6.64
N TYR A 138 -12.32 -8.81 -6.49
CA TYR A 138 -11.87 -9.84 -7.43
C TYR A 138 -12.62 -11.15 -7.15
N ARG A 139 -13.73 -11.35 -7.86
CA ARG A 139 -14.61 -12.51 -7.69
C ARG A 139 -14.14 -13.67 -8.55
N VAL A 140 -13.75 -14.74 -7.90
CA VAL A 140 -13.37 -16.02 -8.54
C VAL A 140 -14.47 -17.02 -8.30
N ASP A 141 -14.86 -17.75 -9.33
CA ASP A 141 -15.85 -18.81 -9.25
C ASP A 141 -15.20 -20.10 -8.69
N GLY A 142 -15.07 -20.15 -7.36
CA GLY A 142 -14.38 -21.23 -6.65
C GLY A 142 -14.48 -21.10 -5.12
N ILE A 143 -13.95 -22.12 -4.42
CA ILE A 143 -13.87 -22.12 -2.95
C ILE A 143 -12.61 -21.36 -2.52
N VAL A 144 -12.79 -20.15 -2.02
CA VAL A 144 -11.70 -19.31 -1.55
C VAL A 144 -11.34 -19.64 -0.11
N SER A 145 -10.06 -19.83 0.17
CA SER A 145 -9.54 -19.97 1.53
C SER A 145 -8.40 -18.98 1.80
N TRP A 146 -8.25 -18.61 3.09
CA TRP A 146 -7.29 -17.62 3.55
C TRP A 146 -6.39 -18.19 4.64
N ASP A 147 -5.07 -18.11 4.46
CA ASP A 147 -4.10 -18.39 5.52
C ASP A 147 -3.81 -17.13 6.34
N TRP A 148 -4.38 -17.08 7.54
CA TRP A 148 -4.29 -15.93 8.45
C TRP A 148 -2.87 -15.55 8.86
N ARG A 149 -1.92 -16.46 8.77
CA ARG A 149 -0.51 -16.16 9.06
C ARG A 149 0.07 -15.17 8.06
N TYR A 150 -0.22 -15.36 6.77
CA TYR A 150 0.19 -14.44 5.72
C TYR A 150 -0.60 -13.13 5.75
N VAL A 151 -1.88 -13.17 6.11
CA VAL A 151 -2.68 -11.96 6.31
C VAL A 151 -2.08 -11.08 7.40
N LEU A 152 -1.79 -11.65 8.58
CA LEU A 152 -1.20 -10.90 9.68
C LEU A 152 0.22 -10.41 9.35
N ALA A 153 1.02 -11.24 8.67
CA ALA A 153 2.37 -10.84 8.25
C ALA A 153 2.33 -9.67 7.25
N SER A 154 1.42 -9.71 6.26
CA SER A 154 1.27 -8.65 5.27
C SER A 154 0.86 -7.33 5.91
N LEU A 155 -0.08 -7.37 6.86
CA LEU A 155 -0.51 -6.22 7.65
C LEU A 155 0.64 -5.61 8.45
N ALA A 156 1.41 -6.46 9.14
CA ALA A 156 2.56 -6.02 9.93
C ALA A 156 3.63 -5.35 9.04
N ILE A 157 3.95 -5.93 7.88
CA ILE A 157 4.90 -5.37 6.91
C ILE A 157 4.44 -3.97 6.49
N ALA A 158 3.17 -3.82 6.08
CA ALA A 158 2.65 -2.54 5.64
C ALA A 158 2.73 -1.46 6.74
N MET A 159 2.28 -1.79 7.95
CA MET A 159 2.27 -0.85 9.07
C MET A 159 3.68 -0.45 9.53
N VAL A 160 4.61 -1.40 9.62
CA VAL A 160 6.00 -1.13 10.03
C VAL A 160 6.73 -0.31 8.98
N CYS A 161 6.62 -0.68 7.71
CA CYS A 161 7.29 0.04 6.62
C CYS A 161 6.74 1.46 6.44
N ALA A 162 5.40 1.63 6.45
CA ALA A 162 4.79 2.95 6.34
C ALA A 162 5.08 3.81 7.59
N GLY A 163 5.03 3.24 8.79
CA GLY A 163 5.41 3.93 10.02
C GLY A 163 6.85 4.43 10.00
N SER A 164 7.78 3.59 9.53
CA SER A 164 9.18 3.94 9.36
C SER A 164 9.38 5.02 8.30
N ALA A 165 8.65 4.94 7.17
CA ALA A 165 8.70 5.94 6.10
C ALA A 165 8.27 7.33 6.62
N ILE A 166 7.13 7.43 7.29
CA ILE A 166 6.64 8.69 7.85
C ILE A 166 7.58 9.23 8.91
N HIS A 167 8.18 8.36 9.73
CA HIS A 167 9.18 8.78 10.72
C HIS A 167 10.43 9.40 10.07
N LEU A 168 10.91 8.83 8.96
CA LEU A 168 12.06 9.39 8.22
C LEU A 168 11.75 10.75 7.59
N LEU A 169 10.52 10.99 7.14
CA LEU A 169 10.13 12.24 6.48
C LEU A 169 10.02 13.44 7.43
N ARG A 170 10.08 13.23 8.72
CA ARG A 170 10.14 14.35 9.70
C ARG A 170 11.44 15.13 9.65
N ASP A 171 12.53 14.49 9.26
CA ASP A 171 13.81 15.19 9.12
C ASP A 171 13.82 15.92 7.77
N GLN A 172 13.52 17.22 7.84
CA GLN A 172 13.42 18.10 6.68
C GLN A 172 14.78 18.45 6.07
N ASP A 173 15.87 18.33 6.85
CA ASP A 173 17.20 18.77 6.45
C ASP A 173 17.92 17.79 5.52
N ASN A 174 17.46 16.54 5.47
CA ASN A 174 18.13 15.47 4.72
C ASN A 174 17.31 14.98 3.52
N GLY A 175 17.64 15.47 2.32
CA GLY A 175 16.98 15.08 1.05
C GLY A 175 17.05 13.58 0.74
N HIS A 176 18.09 12.86 1.21
CA HIS A 176 18.21 11.41 1.00
C HIS A 176 17.11 10.62 1.72
N ARG A 177 16.53 11.17 2.81
CA ARG A 177 15.46 10.50 3.55
C ARG A 177 14.17 10.36 2.75
N VAL A 178 13.91 11.23 1.77
CA VAL A 178 12.77 11.07 0.87
C VAL A 178 12.88 9.80 0.03
N TRP A 179 14.08 9.52 -0.48
CA TRP A 179 14.34 8.30 -1.22
C TRP A 179 14.16 7.05 -0.35
N GLN A 180 14.71 7.07 0.86
CA GLN A 180 14.55 5.97 1.82
C GLN A 180 13.07 5.76 2.18
N ALA A 181 12.34 6.83 2.44
CA ALA A 181 10.91 6.77 2.74
C ALA A 181 10.10 6.26 1.54
N GLY A 182 10.41 6.72 0.32
CA GLY A 182 9.78 6.23 -0.90
C GLY A 182 10.02 4.73 -1.11
N MET A 183 11.23 4.26 -0.88
CA MET A 183 11.55 2.82 -0.95
C MET A 183 10.82 2.00 0.13
N LEU A 184 10.70 2.54 1.35
CA LEU A 184 9.93 1.89 2.41
C LEU A 184 8.43 1.84 2.09
N LEU A 185 7.86 2.89 1.48
CA LEU A 185 6.48 2.88 1.00
C LEU A 185 6.28 1.87 -0.12
N ALA A 186 7.21 1.79 -1.08
CA ALA A 186 7.16 0.76 -2.12
C ALA A 186 7.25 -0.65 -1.53
N LEU A 187 8.13 -0.86 -0.54
CA LEU A 187 8.23 -2.14 0.17
C LEU A 187 6.96 -2.46 0.97
N ALA A 188 6.31 -1.45 1.57
CA ALA A 188 5.02 -1.62 2.24
C ALA A 188 3.96 -2.16 1.28
N ILE A 189 3.86 -1.58 0.08
CA ILE A 189 2.86 -1.95 -0.93
C ILE A 189 3.18 -3.33 -1.54
N ILE A 190 4.41 -3.53 -2.01
CA ILE A 190 4.84 -4.78 -2.66
C ILE A 190 4.83 -5.94 -1.65
N GLY A 191 5.40 -5.71 -0.47
CA GLY A 191 5.46 -6.70 0.59
C GLY A 191 4.08 -7.13 1.08
N LEU A 192 3.16 -6.15 1.26
CA LEU A 192 1.77 -6.44 1.56
C LEU A 192 1.10 -7.25 0.44
N HIS A 193 1.21 -6.77 -0.82
CA HIS A 193 0.49 -7.38 -1.94
C HIS A 193 0.87 -8.85 -2.11
N PHE A 194 2.15 -9.16 -2.26
CA PHE A 194 2.57 -10.54 -2.50
C PHE A 194 2.44 -11.45 -1.28
N SER A 195 2.61 -10.92 -0.05
CA SER A 195 2.31 -11.70 1.15
C SER A 195 0.80 -11.95 1.29
N GLY A 196 -0.03 -10.97 0.96
CA GLY A 196 -1.48 -11.09 0.95
C GLY A 196 -1.98 -12.06 -0.14
N MET A 197 -1.38 -12.01 -1.34
CA MET A 197 -1.68 -12.98 -2.40
C MET A 197 -1.26 -14.40 -2.02
N ALA A 198 -0.13 -14.58 -1.33
CA ALA A 198 0.28 -15.89 -0.80
C ALA A 198 -0.68 -16.44 0.27
N ALA A 199 -1.49 -15.58 0.90
CA ALA A 199 -2.57 -16.00 1.81
C ALA A 199 -3.79 -16.57 1.08
N PHE A 200 -4.00 -16.13 -0.17
CA PHE A 200 -5.17 -16.46 -0.98
C PHE A 200 -4.95 -17.78 -1.73
N SER A 201 -5.96 -18.65 -1.74
CA SER A 201 -5.98 -19.88 -2.53
C SER A 201 -7.42 -20.21 -2.97
N VAL A 202 -7.55 -20.63 -4.22
CA VAL A 202 -8.80 -21.03 -4.89
C VAL A 202 -8.81 -22.53 -5.10
#